data_5d0386ea7a5a785ca65a12aacdab97f4
#
_entry.id   5d0386ea7a5a785ca65a12aacdab97f4
#
_cell.length_a   1.000
_cell.length_b   1.000
_cell.length_c   1.000
_cell.angle_alpha   90.00
_cell.angle_beta   90.00
_cell.angle_gamma   90.00
#
_symmetry.space_group_name_H-M   'P 1'
#
loop_
_entity.id
_entity.type
_entity.pdbx_description
1 polymer ?
#
loop_
_entity_poly.entity_id
_entity_poly.type
_entity_poly.pdbx_seq_one_letter_code
_entity_poly.pdbx_strand_id
1 'polypeptide(L)'
;MPLLKRLVRLIAIAIFAPVIFLLGCQSKLIYYPNPYRVEHETLLREAKGTRVRFTTSQGAQTAFYIPPRAAANGLPQTIWLCFCGNGSLALDWLHSTDGWDERFAYLLVDYPSYGDCAGKPTPGRIRESGKAAFAALTQHLGATPQELQPRTAVLGHSLGCAAALMAANDLDVRHVVLLSPFTTMTDMGRLVLGWPLCHLNLHRFDNHKTLRQVASHAGASIVIFHGAEDEVIPPRMGRELAAAHPQVVTFHEVPGAHHNDILALISGRIGSAMTAVAGTALQ
;
A
#
# COMPACT_ATOMS: atom_id res chain seq x y z
N MET A 1 -50.27 25.47 -4.44
CA MET A 1 -49.77 24.14 -3.97
C MET A 1 -48.95 23.35 -5.00
N PRO A 2 -49.28 23.20 -6.30
CA PRO A 2 -48.45 22.36 -7.22
C PRO A 2 -47.08 22.94 -7.51
N LEU A 3 -46.93 24.26 -7.56
CA LEU A 3 -45.62 24.91 -7.83
C LEU A 3 -44.63 24.70 -6.67
N LEU A 4 -45.08 24.82 -5.44
CA LEU A 4 -44.25 24.57 -4.23
C LEU A 4 -43.80 23.10 -4.17
N LYS A 5 -44.67 22.13 -4.48
CA LYS A 5 -44.29 20.72 -4.55
C LYS A 5 -43.25 20.44 -5.65
N ARG A 6 -43.32 21.11 -6.80
CA ARG A 6 -42.32 21.01 -7.86
C ARG A 6 -41.00 21.63 -7.43
N LEU A 7 -41.01 22.78 -6.79
CA LEU A 7 -39.80 23.43 -6.30
C LEU A 7 -39.09 22.57 -5.24
N VAL A 8 -39.84 22.02 -4.26
CA VAL A 8 -39.30 21.12 -3.24
C VAL A 8 -38.68 19.86 -3.87
N ARG A 9 -39.36 19.27 -4.89
CA ARG A 9 -38.79 18.13 -5.62
C ARG A 9 -37.48 18.48 -6.32
N LEU A 10 -37.40 19.61 -7.02
CA LEU A 10 -36.18 20.05 -7.72
C LEU A 10 -35.05 20.29 -6.73
N ILE A 11 -35.31 20.93 -5.59
CA ILE A 11 -34.32 21.13 -4.52
C ILE A 11 -33.83 19.78 -3.98
N ALA A 12 -34.77 18.86 -3.70
CA ALA A 12 -34.39 17.51 -3.24
C ALA A 12 -33.50 16.78 -4.25
N ILE A 13 -33.86 16.80 -5.54
CA ILE A 13 -33.04 16.19 -6.58
C ILE A 13 -31.65 16.86 -6.65
N ALA A 14 -31.60 18.19 -6.62
CA ALA A 14 -30.34 18.93 -6.69
C ALA A 14 -29.41 18.60 -5.51
N ILE A 15 -29.95 18.30 -4.33
CA ILE A 15 -29.17 17.93 -3.14
C ILE A 15 -28.81 16.44 -3.14
N PHE A 16 -29.78 15.57 -3.38
CA PHE A 16 -29.59 14.13 -3.19
C PHE A 16 -28.94 13.44 -4.39
N ALA A 17 -29.16 13.89 -5.64
CA ALA A 17 -28.55 13.25 -6.79
C ALA A 17 -27.01 13.30 -6.79
N PRO A 18 -26.35 14.44 -6.47
CA PRO A 18 -24.89 14.46 -6.33
C PRO A 18 -24.39 13.56 -5.21
N VAL A 19 -25.11 13.49 -4.08
CA VAL A 19 -24.73 12.62 -2.96
C VAL A 19 -24.83 11.14 -3.35
N ILE A 20 -25.92 10.72 -4.00
CA ILE A 20 -26.11 9.35 -4.48
C ILE A 20 -25.05 9.01 -5.53
N PHE A 21 -24.78 9.93 -6.46
CA PHE A 21 -23.73 9.77 -7.46
C PHE A 21 -22.36 9.59 -6.79
N LEU A 22 -22.00 10.45 -5.84
CA LEU A 22 -20.76 10.36 -5.09
C LEU A 22 -20.65 9.01 -4.36
N LEU A 23 -21.69 8.58 -3.65
CA LEU A 23 -21.70 7.29 -2.96
C LEU A 23 -21.55 6.10 -3.93
N GLY A 24 -22.15 6.16 -5.11
CA GLY A 24 -22.08 5.11 -6.13
C GLY A 24 -20.75 5.06 -6.90
N CYS A 25 -20.03 6.18 -7.01
CA CYS A 25 -18.84 6.30 -7.84
C CYS A 25 -17.52 6.31 -7.06
N GLN A 26 -17.53 6.24 -5.73
CA GLN A 26 -16.34 6.37 -4.88
C GLN A 26 -15.20 5.44 -5.30
N SER A 27 -15.49 4.17 -5.59
CA SER A 27 -14.45 3.24 -6.02
C SER A 27 -13.69 3.71 -7.26
N LYS A 28 -14.38 4.37 -8.21
CA LYS A 28 -13.77 4.91 -9.44
C LYS A 28 -12.95 6.18 -9.19
N LEU A 29 -13.22 6.88 -8.09
CA LEU A 29 -12.48 8.08 -7.68
C LEU A 29 -11.21 7.74 -6.87
N ILE A 30 -11.17 6.55 -6.26
CA ILE A 30 -10.08 6.14 -5.38
C ILE A 30 -9.16 5.13 -6.06
N TYR A 31 -9.69 4.19 -6.84
CA TYR A 31 -8.94 3.08 -7.41
C TYR A 31 -8.90 3.19 -8.93
N TYR A 32 -7.70 3.05 -9.47
CA TYR A 32 -7.42 3.12 -10.91
C TYR A 32 -6.77 1.82 -11.38
N PRO A 33 -7.53 0.71 -11.43
CA PRO A 33 -6.98 -0.58 -11.82
C PRO A 33 -6.55 -0.56 -13.28
N ASN A 34 -5.36 -1.11 -13.53
CA ASN A 34 -4.78 -1.28 -14.84
C ASN A 34 -4.56 -2.78 -15.13
N PRO A 35 -4.67 -3.23 -16.39
CA PRO A 35 -4.26 -4.57 -16.79
C PRO A 35 -2.74 -4.65 -16.96
N TYR A 36 -2.17 -5.85 -16.82
CA TYR A 36 -0.79 -6.11 -17.22
C TYR A 36 -0.59 -5.99 -18.74
N ARG A 37 0.61 -5.61 -19.12
CA ARG A 37 1.10 -5.54 -20.51
C ARG A 37 2.23 -6.54 -20.72
N VAL A 38 2.62 -6.73 -21.97
CA VAL A 38 3.70 -7.68 -22.34
C VAL A 38 5.04 -7.32 -21.66
N GLU A 39 5.30 -6.03 -21.45
CA GLU A 39 6.51 -5.55 -20.79
C GLU A 39 6.65 -6.10 -19.36
N HIS A 40 5.54 -6.17 -18.61
CA HIS A 40 5.54 -6.71 -17.23
C HIS A 40 5.90 -8.20 -17.19
N GLU A 41 5.48 -8.97 -18.21
CA GLU A 41 5.86 -10.38 -18.35
C GLU A 41 7.38 -10.54 -18.56
N THR A 42 7.97 -9.62 -19.32
CA THR A 42 9.41 -9.59 -19.54
C THR A 42 10.16 -9.25 -18.25
N LEU A 43 9.72 -8.20 -17.53
CA LEU A 43 10.29 -7.84 -16.24
C LEU A 43 10.21 -9.00 -15.22
N LEU A 44 9.06 -9.67 -15.12
CA LEU A 44 8.88 -10.81 -14.22
C LEU A 44 9.86 -11.94 -14.54
N ARG A 45 10.04 -12.25 -15.82
CA ARG A 45 10.95 -13.31 -16.28
C ARG A 45 12.42 -12.93 -16.02
N GLU A 46 12.82 -11.69 -16.30
CA GLU A 46 14.19 -11.19 -16.06
C GLU A 46 14.52 -11.22 -14.56
N ALA A 47 13.57 -10.83 -13.71
CA ALA A 47 13.69 -10.93 -12.26
C ALA A 47 13.60 -12.37 -11.71
N LYS A 48 13.45 -13.40 -12.58
CA LYS A 48 13.21 -14.81 -12.19
C LYS A 48 12.02 -14.97 -11.25
N GLY A 49 11.05 -14.04 -11.35
CA GLY A 49 9.88 -14.02 -10.50
C GLY A 49 8.88 -15.12 -10.85
N THR A 50 8.07 -15.50 -9.87
CA THR A 50 7.01 -16.49 -10.02
C THR A 50 5.67 -15.94 -9.55
N ARG A 51 4.58 -16.38 -10.21
CA ARG A 51 3.21 -16.06 -9.81
C ARG A 51 2.80 -16.91 -8.62
N VAL A 52 2.39 -16.28 -7.55
CA VAL A 52 1.77 -16.90 -6.37
C VAL A 52 0.27 -16.68 -6.47
N ARG A 53 -0.47 -17.73 -6.84
CA ARG A 53 -1.92 -17.68 -7.01
C ARG A 53 -2.62 -18.09 -5.73
N PHE A 54 -3.70 -17.39 -5.39
CA PHE A 54 -4.53 -17.68 -4.23
C PHE A 54 -5.98 -17.25 -4.47
N THR A 55 -6.86 -17.55 -3.55
CA THR A 55 -8.28 -17.21 -3.63
C THR A 55 -8.70 -16.43 -2.40
N THR A 56 -9.52 -15.41 -2.60
CA THR A 56 -10.17 -14.63 -1.56
C THR A 56 -11.68 -14.65 -1.75
N SER A 57 -12.42 -13.95 -0.89
CA SER A 57 -13.85 -13.71 -1.07
C SER A 57 -14.20 -13.04 -2.41
N GLN A 58 -13.20 -12.47 -3.10
CA GLN A 58 -13.34 -11.80 -4.39
C GLN A 58 -13.05 -12.69 -5.60
N GLY A 59 -12.66 -13.94 -5.39
CA GLY A 59 -12.24 -14.87 -6.42
C GLY A 59 -10.71 -15.00 -6.52
N ALA A 60 -10.23 -15.38 -7.71
CA ALA A 60 -8.81 -15.60 -7.97
C ALA A 60 -8.00 -14.30 -7.81
N GLN A 61 -6.86 -14.42 -7.14
CA GLN A 61 -5.90 -13.32 -6.92
C GLN A 61 -4.50 -13.80 -7.31
N THR A 62 -3.63 -12.85 -7.63
CA THR A 62 -2.24 -13.11 -7.96
C THR A 62 -1.34 -12.12 -7.22
N ALA A 63 -0.27 -12.64 -6.64
CA ALA A 63 0.90 -11.88 -6.19
C ALA A 63 2.13 -12.45 -6.90
N PHE A 64 3.27 -11.76 -6.79
CA PHE A 64 4.49 -12.18 -7.47
C PHE A 64 5.62 -12.31 -6.45
N TYR A 65 6.18 -13.51 -6.36
CA TYR A 65 7.38 -13.76 -5.57
C TYR A 65 8.61 -13.52 -6.45
N ILE A 66 9.50 -12.67 -5.97
CA ILE A 66 10.79 -12.39 -6.59
C ILE A 66 11.87 -12.92 -5.64
N PRO A 67 12.66 -13.92 -6.07
CA PRO A 67 13.71 -14.48 -5.23
C PRO A 67 14.87 -13.48 -5.03
N PRO A 68 15.70 -13.67 -3.99
CA PRO A 68 16.95 -12.92 -3.86
C PRO A 68 17.83 -13.09 -5.11
N ARG A 69 18.53 -12.02 -5.50
CA ARG A 69 19.54 -12.10 -6.57
C ARG A 69 20.82 -12.80 -6.09
N ALA A 70 21.17 -12.58 -4.82
CA ALA A 70 22.25 -13.33 -4.19
C ALA A 70 21.83 -14.80 -4.00
N ALA A 71 22.76 -15.71 -4.25
CA ALA A 71 22.54 -17.13 -4.01
C ALA A 71 22.23 -17.37 -2.51
N ALA A 72 21.09 -17.97 -2.23
CA ALA A 72 20.67 -18.30 -0.87
C ALA A 72 20.40 -19.81 -0.76
N ASN A 73 20.92 -20.41 0.31
CA ASN A 73 20.56 -21.77 0.69
C ASN A 73 19.42 -21.68 1.71
N GLY A 74 18.24 -22.16 1.34
CA GLY A 74 17.06 -22.16 2.21
C GLY A 74 16.16 -20.92 2.05
N LEU A 75 15.49 -20.54 3.13
CA LEU A 75 14.54 -19.41 3.11
C LEU A 75 15.29 -18.06 3.02
N PRO A 76 14.72 -17.07 2.31
CA PRO A 76 15.28 -15.73 2.25
C PRO A 76 15.50 -15.13 3.65
N GLN A 77 16.55 -14.35 3.83
CA GLN A 77 16.81 -13.65 5.11
C GLN A 77 15.74 -12.59 5.39
N THR A 78 15.35 -11.85 4.35
CA THR A 78 14.32 -10.82 4.46
C THR A 78 13.40 -10.88 3.24
N ILE A 79 12.10 -10.80 3.50
CA ILE A 79 11.05 -10.75 2.48
C ILE A 79 10.28 -9.45 2.63
N TRP A 80 10.29 -8.64 1.59
CA TRP A 80 9.52 -7.40 1.53
C TRP A 80 8.18 -7.62 0.88
N LEU A 81 7.08 -7.44 1.64
CA LEU A 81 5.74 -7.34 1.07
C LEU A 81 5.55 -5.93 0.55
N CYS A 82 5.40 -5.78 -0.76
CA CYS A 82 5.34 -4.49 -1.43
C CYS A 82 3.93 -4.20 -1.93
N PHE A 83 3.42 -3.01 -1.60
CA PHE A 83 2.08 -2.54 -1.96
C PHE A 83 2.17 -1.22 -2.73
N CYS A 84 1.64 -1.20 -3.96
CA CYS A 84 1.72 -0.05 -4.87
C CYS A 84 0.71 1.06 -4.55
N GLY A 85 0.89 2.22 -5.18
CA GLY A 85 -0.10 3.28 -5.25
C GLY A 85 -1.35 2.87 -6.05
N ASN A 86 -2.36 3.74 -6.03
CA ASN A 86 -3.68 3.44 -6.58
C ASN A 86 -3.77 3.35 -8.12
N GLY A 87 -2.73 3.74 -8.83
CA GLY A 87 -2.67 3.65 -10.31
C GLY A 87 -1.58 2.73 -10.83
N SER A 88 -0.82 2.08 -9.93
CA SER A 88 0.33 1.23 -10.25
C SER A 88 -0.01 -0.24 -10.08
N LEU A 89 0.77 -1.11 -10.73
CA LEU A 89 0.70 -2.55 -10.62
C LEU A 89 1.84 -3.09 -9.76
N ALA A 90 1.68 -4.27 -9.20
CA ALA A 90 2.68 -4.89 -8.35
C ALA A 90 4.04 -5.04 -9.06
N LEU A 91 4.05 -5.41 -10.35
CA LEU A 91 5.28 -5.56 -11.12
C LEU A 91 6.01 -4.24 -11.44
N ASP A 92 5.37 -3.08 -11.25
CA ASP A 92 6.04 -1.78 -11.42
C ASP A 92 7.18 -1.58 -10.41
N TRP A 93 7.14 -2.25 -9.24
CA TRP A 93 8.21 -2.26 -8.27
C TRP A 93 9.54 -2.76 -8.83
N LEU A 94 9.52 -3.64 -9.84
CA LEU A 94 10.72 -4.24 -10.44
C LEU A 94 11.66 -3.20 -11.05
N HIS A 95 11.16 -2.04 -11.47
CA HIS A 95 12.00 -0.92 -11.92
C HIS A 95 12.91 -0.35 -10.84
N SER A 96 12.65 -0.64 -9.56
CA SER A 96 13.42 -0.11 -8.43
C SER A 96 14.24 -1.18 -7.68
N THR A 97 13.84 -2.46 -7.78
CA THR A 97 14.45 -3.55 -6.99
C THR A 97 15.91 -3.81 -7.32
N ASP A 98 16.36 -3.49 -8.54
CA ASP A 98 17.75 -3.71 -8.96
C ASP A 98 18.78 -2.87 -8.17
N GLY A 99 18.35 -1.70 -7.65
CA GLY A 99 19.17 -0.82 -6.83
C GLY A 99 19.19 -1.19 -5.34
N TRP A 100 18.44 -2.23 -4.92
CA TRP A 100 18.28 -2.61 -3.51
C TRP A 100 19.15 -3.82 -3.15
N ASP A 101 19.20 -4.19 -1.86
CA ASP A 101 20.02 -5.29 -1.37
C ASP A 101 19.68 -6.60 -2.11
N GLU A 102 20.69 -7.24 -2.68
CA GLU A 102 20.54 -8.47 -3.46
C GLU A 102 20.08 -9.68 -2.64
N ARG A 103 20.16 -9.60 -1.31
CA ARG A 103 19.68 -10.63 -0.37
C ARG A 103 18.19 -10.56 -0.10
N PHE A 104 17.51 -9.48 -0.54
CA PHE A 104 16.07 -9.34 -0.35
C PHE A 104 15.29 -10.18 -1.35
N ALA A 105 14.27 -10.85 -0.83
CA ALA A 105 13.16 -11.37 -1.63
C ALA A 105 11.99 -10.40 -1.54
N TYR A 106 11.09 -10.46 -2.51
CA TYR A 106 9.90 -9.62 -2.53
C TYR A 106 8.65 -10.45 -2.77
N LEU A 107 7.56 -10.09 -2.09
CA LEU A 107 6.20 -10.46 -2.46
C LEU A 107 5.48 -9.20 -2.91
N LEU A 108 5.30 -9.05 -4.22
CA LEU A 108 4.65 -7.91 -4.84
C LEU A 108 3.15 -8.20 -4.92
N VAL A 109 2.32 -7.38 -4.28
CA VAL A 109 0.89 -7.68 -4.09
C VAL A 109 0.02 -6.72 -4.87
N ASP A 110 -0.81 -7.24 -5.77
CA ASP A 110 -1.89 -6.50 -6.41
C ASP A 110 -3.16 -6.47 -5.55
N TYR A 111 -4.02 -5.51 -5.85
CA TYR A 111 -5.33 -5.39 -5.22
C TYR A 111 -6.41 -6.06 -6.06
N PRO A 112 -7.58 -6.42 -5.47
CA PRO A 112 -8.71 -6.86 -6.25
C PRO A 112 -9.02 -5.88 -7.41
N SER A 113 -9.24 -6.38 -8.61
CA SER A 113 -9.42 -5.65 -9.88
C SER A 113 -8.12 -5.15 -10.55
N TYR A 114 -6.94 -5.20 -9.90
CA TYR A 114 -5.65 -4.81 -10.49
C TYR A 114 -4.99 -6.02 -11.15
N GLY A 115 -4.33 -5.78 -12.29
CA GLY A 115 -3.62 -6.83 -13.01
C GLY A 115 -4.50 -8.04 -13.29
N ASP A 116 -4.08 -9.21 -12.78
CA ASP A 116 -4.77 -10.50 -12.93
C ASP A 116 -5.75 -10.81 -11.77
N CYS A 117 -6.01 -9.86 -10.87
CA CYS A 117 -6.84 -10.06 -9.71
C CYS A 117 -8.33 -9.84 -9.98
N ALA A 118 -9.17 -10.78 -9.59
CA ALA A 118 -10.62 -10.67 -9.68
C ALA A 118 -11.22 -9.73 -8.64
N GLY A 119 -12.48 -9.31 -8.85
CA GLY A 119 -13.30 -8.62 -7.86
C GLY A 119 -13.25 -7.10 -7.93
N LYS A 120 -13.48 -6.45 -6.79
CA LYS A 120 -13.50 -4.97 -6.67
C LYS A 120 -12.75 -4.56 -5.41
N PRO A 121 -11.92 -3.51 -5.44
CA PRO A 121 -11.14 -3.07 -4.28
C PRO A 121 -12.04 -2.38 -3.24
N THR A 122 -11.81 -2.71 -1.99
CA THR A 122 -12.26 -1.97 -0.80
C THR A 122 -11.21 -2.14 0.30
N PRO A 123 -11.19 -1.32 1.35
CA PRO A 123 -10.21 -1.48 2.43
C PRO A 123 -10.18 -2.89 3.00
N GLY A 124 -11.35 -3.49 3.29
CA GLY A 124 -11.43 -4.84 3.83
C GLY A 124 -10.93 -5.93 2.88
N ARG A 125 -11.19 -5.78 1.56
CA ARG A 125 -10.76 -6.74 0.54
C ARG A 125 -9.28 -6.63 0.23
N ILE A 126 -8.71 -5.43 0.25
CA ILE A 126 -7.26 -5.21 0.15
C ILE A 126 -6.55 -5.85 1.36
N ARG A 127 -7.10 -5.69 2.57
CA ARG A 127 -6.60 -6.34 3.78
C ARG A 127 -6.66 -7.88 3.69
N GLU A 128 -7.78 -8.43 3.21
CA GLU A 128 -7.94 -9.87 2.97
C GLU A 128 -6.89 -10.38 1.97
N SER A 129 -6.68 -9.66 0.85
CA SER A 129 -5.68 -10.03 -0.15
C SER A 129 -4.26 -10.04 0.40
N GLY A 130 -3.86 -9.05 1.19
CA GLY A 130 -2.52 -9.03 1.81
C GLY A 130 -2.27 -10.24 2.72
N LYS A 131 -3.25 -10.61 3.55
CA LYS A 131 -3.16 -11.79 4.42
C LYS A 131 -3.10 -13.09 3.61
N ALA A 132 -3.97 -13.22 2.61
CA ALA A 132 -4.03 -14.42 1.77
C ALA A 132 -2.78 -14.57 0.90
N ALA A 133 -2.20 -13.46 0.41
CA ALA A 133 -0.95 -13.47 -0.33
C ALA A 133 0.22 -13.97 0.54
N PHE A 134 0.31 -13.53 1.79
CA PHE A 134 1.32 -14.03 2.72
C PHE A 134 1.15 -15.53 3.01
N ALA A 135 -0.08 -15.99 3.27
CA ALA A 135 -0.36 -17.41 3.46
C ALA A 135 -0.02 -18.24 2.23
N ALA A 136 -0.30 -17.74 1.03
CA ALA A 136 0.08 -18.41 -0.22
C ALA A 136 1.61 -18.43 -0.42
N LEU A 137 2.31 -17.39 -0.01
CA LEU A 137 3.78 -17.37 -0.04
C LEU A 137 4.37 -18.43 0.89
N THR A 138 3.82 -18.63 2.10
CA THR A 138 4.30 -19.68 3.01
C THR A 138 4.20 -21.05 2.37
N GLN A 139 3.09 -21.33 1.70
CA GLN A 139 2.91 -22.58 0.95
C GLN A 139 3.88 -22.68 -0.24
N HIS A 140 4.05 -21.59 -1.00
CA HIS A 140 4.95 -21.54 -2.16
C HIS A 140 6.41 -21.84 -1.78
N LEU A 141 6.84 -21.37 -0.61
CA LEU A 141 8.20 -21.58 -0.10
C LEU A 141 8.36 -22.86 0.72
N GLY A 142 7.29 -23.63 0.93
CA GLY A 142 7.31 -24.82 1.80
C GLY A 142 7.63 -24.49 3.25
N ALA A 143 7.29 -23.28 3.71
CA ALA A 143 7.58 -22.77 5.03
C ALA A 143 6.32 -22.63 5.89
N THR A 144 6.49 -22.43 7.18
CA THR A 144 5.41 -22.07 8.10
C THR A 144 5.31 -20.56 8.27
N PRO A 145 4.15 -20.02 8.68
CA PRO A 145 4.04 -18.60 9.04
C PRO A 145 5.04 -18.17 10.10
N GLN A 146 5.34 -19.03 11.07
CA GLN A 146 6.27 -18.76 12.17
C GLN A 146 7.73 -18.63 11.70
N GLU A 147 8.10 -19.31 10.61
CA GLU A 147 9.43 -19.19 10.01
C GLU A 147 9.57 -17.94 9.14
N LEU A 148 8.49 -17.52 8.44
CA LEU A 148 8.53 -16.38 7.54
C LEU A 148 8.24 -15.04 8.22
N GLN A 149 7.35 -15.01 9.22
CA GLN A 149 6.93 -13.75 9.86
C GLN A 149 8.12 -12.95 10.43
N PRO A 150 9.10 -13.54 11.16
CA PRO A 150 10.25 -12.78 11.66
C PRO A 150 11.16 -12.21 10.56
N ARG A 151 11.07 -12.75 9.35
CA ARG A 151 11.85 -12.35 8.16
C ARG A 151 11.09 -11.37 7.27
N THR A 152 9.86 -11.00 7.68
CA THR A 152 8.97 -10.19 6.86
C THR A 152 9.06 -8.73 7.24
N ALA A 153 9.15 -7.89 6.20
CA ALA A 153 9.03 -6.44 6.28
C ALA A 153 7.98 -5.96 5.27
N VAL A 154 7.49 -4.74 5.41
CA VAL A 154 6.50 -4.18 4.47
C VAL A 154 6.97 -2.86 3.88
N LEU A 155 6.65 -2.64 2.61
CA LEU A 155 6.91 -1.42 1.87
C LEU A 155 5.61 -0.97 1.20
N GLY A 156 5.26 0.30 1.33
CA GLY A 156 4.08 0.86 0.68
C GLY A 156 4.31 2.24 0.09
N HIS A 157 3.66 2.52 -1.04
CA HIS A 157 3.64 3.85 -1.64
C HIS A 157 2.19 4.36 -1.73
N SER A 158 1.93 5.59 -1.31
CA SER A 158 0.61 6.23 -1.48
C SER A 158 -0.51 5.40 -0.82
N LEU A 159 -1.51 4.95 -1.59
CA LEU A 159 -2.54 4.00 -1.15
C LEU A 159 -1.92 2.73 -0.54
N GLY A 160 -0.81 2.28 -1.09
CA GLY A 160 -0.07 1.12 -0.61
C GLY A 160 0.47 1.27 0.81
N CYS A 161 0.65 2.49 1.31
CA CYS A 161 1.00 2.70 2.72
C CYS A 161 -0.09 2.18 3.66
N ALA A 162 -1.37 2.38 3.31
CA ALA A 162 -2.47 1.84 4.10
C ALA A 162 -2.53 0.31 4.01
N ALA A 163 -2.30 -0.27 2.82
CA ALA A 163 -2.23 -1.72 2.65
C ALA A 163 -1.06 -2.33 3.42
N ALA A 164 0.13 -1.71 3.35
CA ALA A 164 1.33 -2.13 4.08
C ALA A 164 1.12 -2.09 5.60
N LEU A 165 0.55 -1.00 6.13
CA LEU A 165 0.23 -0.89 7.55
C LEU A 165 -0.80 -1.93 8.00
N MET A 166 -1.85 -2.19 7.20
CA MET A 166 -2.81 -3.25 7.51
C MET A 166 -2.15 -4.63 7.53
N ALA A 167 -1.28 -4.92 6.55
CA ALA A 167 -0.53 -6.17 6.50
C ALA A 167 0.43 -6.29 7.70
N ALA A 168 1.16 -5.22 8.04
CA ALA A 168 2.06 -5.19 9.20
C ALA A 168 1.31 -5.49 10.50
N ASN A 169 0.16 -4.85 10.71
CA ASN A 169 -0.65 -5.10 11.90
C ASN A 169 -1.20 -6.52 11.96
N ASP A 170 -1.68 -7.06 10.84
CA ASP A 170 -2.30 -8.39 10.80
C ASP A 170 -1.30 -9.53 10.94
N LEU A 171 -0.07 -9.33 10.49
CA LEU A 171 1.01 -10.31 10.46
C LEU A 171 2.04 -10.10 11.58
N ASP A 172 1.82 -9.15 12.49
CA ASP A 172 2.78 -8.74 13.55
C ASP A 172 4.17 -8.39 12.96
N VAL A 173 4.19 -7.72 11.80
CA VAL A 173 5.41 -7.26 11.16
C VAL A 173 5.84 -5.93 11.78
N ARG A 174 7.15 -5.79 12.06
CA ARG A 174 7.72 -4.66 12.82
C ARG A 174 8.51 -3.69 11.96
N HIS A 175 8.92 -4.12 10.78
CA HIS A 175 9.80 -3.38 9.87
C HIS A 175 9.00 -2.81 8.72
N VAL A 176 8.90 -1.48 8.67
CA VAL A 176 7.98 -0.79 7.77
C VAL A 176 8.69 0.37 7.07
N VAL A 177 8.54 0.46 5.75
CA VAL A 177 8.92 1.64 4.96
C VAL A 177 7.70 2.17 4.24
N LEU A 178 7.41 3.45 4.38
CA LEU A 178 6.26 4.13 3.78
C LEU A 178 6.72 5.31 2.92
N LEU A 179 6.19 5.39 1.72
CA LEU A 179 6.48 6.45 0.76
C LEU A 179 5.21 7.27 0.53
N SER A 180 5.24 8.55 0.87
CA SER A 180 4.10 9.48 0.73
C SER A 180 2.80 8.95 1.37
N PRO A 181 2.78 8.60 2.68
CA PRO A 181 1.57 8.16 3.34
C PRO A 181 0.60 9.32 3.61
N PHE A 182 -0.70 9.05 3.48
CA PHE A 182 -1.76 9.95 3.97
C PHE A 182 -2.18 9.60 5.40
N THR A 183 -2.83 10.55 6.10
CA THR A 183 -3.34 10.34 7.47
C THR A 183 -4.58 9.45 7.49
N THR A 184 -5.67 9.91 6.87
CA THR A 184 -6.90 9.15 6.69
C THR A 184 -7.50 9.40 5.30
N MET A 185 -8.29 8.46 4.80
CA MET A 185 -9.04 8.71 3.55
C MET A 185 -10.11 9.79 3.72
N THR A 186 -10.54 10.10 4.93
CA THR A 186 -11.42 11.23 5.21
C THR A 186 -10.69 12.55 5.02
N ASP A 187 -9.41 12.64 5.43
CA ASP A 187 -8.59 13.85 5.21
C ASP A 187 -8.28 14.05 3.73
N MET A 188 -8.00 12.97 3.00
CA MET A 188 -7.90 13.02 1.54
C MET A 188 -9.21 13.50 0.90
N GLY A 189 -10.34 12.95 1.34
CA GLY A 189 -11.66 13.41 0.91
C GLY A 189 -11.92 14.87 1.23
N ARG A 190 -11.39 15.39 2.33
CA ARG A 190 -11.51 16.82 2.70
C ARG A 190 -10.74 17.72 1.74
N LEU A 191 -9.58 17.28 1.22
CA LEU A 191 -8.83 18.04 0.21
C LEU A 191 -9.59 18.14 -1.11
N VAL A 192 -10.31 17.09 -1.50
CA VAL A 192 -10.98 17.00 -2.81
C VAL A 192 -12.42 17.53 -2.76
N LEU A 193 -13.18 17.16 -1.73
CA LEU A 193 -14.63 17.40 -1.63
C LEU A 193 -14.99 18.50 -0.62
N GLY A 194 -14.06 18.86 0.27
CA GLY A 194 -14.31 19.77 1.37
C GLY A 194 -15.20 19.18 2.48
N TRP A 195 -15.43 20.00 3.51
CA TRP A 195 -16.37 19.68 4.59
C TRP A 195 -17.80 20.13 4.17
N PRO A 196 -18.90 19.36 4.45
CA PRO A 196 -18.93 18.08 5.18
C PRO A 196 -18.84 16.83 4.27
N LEU A 197 -18.70 16.97 2.94
CA LEU A 197 -18.81 15.87 1.98
C LEU A 197 -17.74 14.77 2.17
N CYS A 198 -16.58 15.12 2.74
CA CYS A 198 -15.54 14.15 3.05
C CYS A 198 -16.00 13.00 3.97
N HIS A 199 -17.04 13.22 4.79
CA HIS A 199 -17.59 12.21 5.69
C HIS A 199 -18.49 11.18 4.97
N LEU A 200 -18.87 11.43 3.73
CA LEU A 200 -19.61 10.48 2.88
C LEU A 200 -18.72 9.35 2.34
N ASN A 201 -17.40 9.44 2.55
CA ASN A 201 -16.46 8.42 2.11
C ASN A 201 -16.71 7.09 2.86
N LEU A 202 -17.00 6.02 2.09
CA LEU A 202 -17.21 4.66 2.58
C LEU A 202 -15.91 3.84 2.59
N HIS A 203 -14.90 4.23 1.81
CA HIS A 203 -13.60 3.58 1.74
C HIS A 203 -12.66 4.15 2.79
N ARG A 204 -12.89 3.77 4.05
CA ARG A 204 -12.20 4.35 5.20
C ARG A 204 -10.88 3.63 5.48
N PHE A 205 -9.78 4.21 4.98
CA PHE A 205 -8.45 3.90 5.47
C PHE A 205 -8.11 4.88 6.60
N ASP A 206 -7.55 4.37 7.69
CA ASP A 206 -7.13 5.15 8.85
C ASP A 206 -5.70 4.75 9.22
N ASN A 207 -4.75 5.48 8.65
CA ASN A 207 -3.33 5.21 8.87
C ASN A 207 -2.87 5.65 10.26
N HIS A 208 -3.51 6.65 10.89
CA HIS A 208 -3.24 6.99 12.27
C HIS A 208 -3.50 5.81 13.21
N LYS A 209 -4.68 5.20 13.06
CA LYS A 209 -5.07 4.05 13.88
C LYS A 209 -4.15 2.86 13.64
N THR A 210 -3.91 2.54 12.37
CA THR A 210 -3.13 1.33 12.04
C THR A 210 -1.65 1.51 12.36
N LEU A 211 -1.08 2.70 12.13
CA LEU A 211 0.29 3.01 12.51
C LEU A 211 0.50 2.92 14.02
N ARG A 212 -0.46 3.42 14.82
CA ARG A 212 -0.42 3.28 16.29
C ARG A 212 -0.36 1.81 16.72
N GLN A 213 -1.12 0.94 16.07
CA GLN A 213 -1.10 -0.50 16.34
C GLN A 213 0.27 -1.10 16.01
N VAL A 214 0.81 -0.83 14.82
CA VAL A 214 2.15 -1.29 14.40
C VAL A 214 3.25 -0.72 15.30
N ALA A 215 3.16 0.55 15.65
CA ALA A 215 4.13 1.21 16.56
C ALA A 215 4.15 0.62 17.96
N SER A 216 3.10 -0.10 18.37
CA SER A 216 3.05 -0.79 19.65
C SER A 216 3.68 -2.19 19.62
N HIS A 217 4.05 -2.72 18.45
CA HIS A 217 4.77 -3.99 18.38
C HIS A 217 6.18 -3.82 18.98
N ALA A 218 6.60 -4.76 19.78
CA ALA A 218 7.93 -4.72 20.39
C ALA A 218 9.02 -4.76 19.31
N GLY A 219 9.94 -3.78 19.32
CA GLY A 219 10.99 -3.64 18.30
C GLY A 219 10.51 -3.09 16.95
N ALA A 220 9.36 -2.37 16.92
CA ALA A 220 8.91 -1.70 15.73
C ALA A 220 9.94 -0.66 15.22
N SER A 221 10.21 -0.67 13.93
CA SER A 221 11.09 0.28 13.23
C SER A 221 10.41 0.71 11.94
N ILE A 222 10.07 1.98 11.86
CA ILE A 222 9.25 2.53 10.79
C ILE A 222 9.97 3.71 10.16
N VAL A 223 10.11 3.72 8.85
CA VAL A 223 10.69 4.84 8.11
C VAL A 223 9.64 5.41 7.16
N ILE A 224 9.46 6.72 7.20
CA ILE A 224 8.58 7.45 6.29
C ILE A 224 9.42 8.39 5.44
N PHE A 225 9.32 8.27 4.11
CA PHE A 225 9.77 9.26 3.15
C PHE A 225 8.57 10.00 2.58
N HIS A 226 8.69 11.32 2.43
CA HIS A 226 7.64 12.13 1.83
C HIS A 226 8.24 13.23 0.97
N GLY A 227 7.76 13.38 -0.27
CA GLY A 227 8.20 14.44 -1.16
C GLY A 227 7.80 15.82 -0.62
N ALA A 228 8.74 16.76 -0.57
CA ALA A 228 8.44 18.12 -0.12
C ALA A 228 7.47 18.85 -1.06
N GLU A 229 7.46 18.47 -2.34
CA GLU A 229 6.62 19.03 -3.40
C GLU A 229 5.49 18.08 -3.82
N ASP A 230 5.11 17.15 -2.93
CA ASP A 230 4.01 16.21 -3.17
C ASP A 230 2.68 16.94 -3.31
N GLU A 231 2.18 17.00 -4.54
CA GLU A 231 0.96 17.69 -4.95
C GLU A 231 -0.31 16.87 -4.76
N VAL A 232 -0.17 15.56 -4.49
CA VAL A 232 -1.29 14.63 -4.31
C VAL A 232 -1.60 14.43 -2.83
N ILE A 233 -0.57 14.12 -2.04
CA ILE A 233 -0.68 13.92 -0.59
C ILE A 233 0.23 14.95 0.10
N PRO A 234 -0.32 15.98 0.73
CA PRO A 234 0.50 17.03 1.35
C PRO A 234 1.51 16.47 2.36
N PRO A 235 2.79 16.90 2.35
CA PRO A 235 3.85 16.38 3.23
C PRO A 235 3.53 16.49 4.72
N ARG A 236 2.67 17.43 5.10
CA ARG A 236 2.18 17.58 6.48
C ARG A 236 1.54 16.30 7.02
N MET A 237 0.93 15.47 6.15
CA MET A 237 0.29 14.21 6.57
C MET A 237 1.34 13.18 7.02
N GLY A 238 2.44 13.03 6.28
CA GLY A 238 3.56 12.18 6.68
C GLY A 238 4.24 12.67 7.96
N ARG A 239 4.45 14.01 8.09
CA ARG A 239 5.00 14.62 9.32
C ARG A 239 4.09 14.38 10.54
N GLU A 240 2.78 14.50 10.37
CA GLU A 240 1.78 14.25 11.42
C GLU A 240 1.81 12.80 11.91
N LEU A 241 1.85 11.84 10.97
CA LEU A 241 1.99 10.41 11.31
C LEU A 241 3.27 10.13 12.08
N ALA A 242 4.39 10.70 11.64
CA ALA A 242 5.68 10.49 12.31
C ALA A 242 5.74 11.15 13.70
N ALA A 243 5.23 12.36 13.82
CA ALA A 243 5.21 13.09 15.09
C ALA A 243 4.36 12.40 16.16
N ALA A 244 3.40 11.57 15.76
CA ALA A 244 2.59 10.79 16.71
C ALA A 244 3.37 9.64 17.38
N HIS A 245 4.48 9.17 16.78
CA HIS A 245 5.26 8.02 17.25
C HIS A 245 6.78 8.22 17.09
N PRO A 246 7.37 9.30 17.63
CA PRO A 246 8.76 9.69 17.35
C PRO A 246 9.82 8.69 17.85
N GLN A 247 9.43 7.76 18.74
CA GLN A 247 10.34 6.74 19.29
C GLN A 247 10.61 5.60 18.31
N VAL A 248 9.70 5.35 17.36
CA VAL A 248 9.78 4.22 16.44
C VAL A 248 9.66 4.64 14.97
N VAL A 249 9.30 5.89 14.70
CA VAL A 249 9.15 6.42 13.34
C VAL A 249 10.25 7.44 13.04
N THR A 250 11.04 7.16 11.99
CA THR A 250 11.99 8.13 11.41
C THR A 250 11.33 8.76 10.18
N PHE A 251 11.32 10.09 10.12
CA PHE A 251 10.74 10.84 9.01
C PHE A 251 11.81 11.53 8.18
N HIS A 252 11.70 11.36 6.86
CA HIS A 252 12.54 12.01 5.87
C HIS A 252 11.70 12.80 4.88
N GLU A 253 11.74 14.10 4.95
CA GLU A 253 11.23 14.97 3.90
C GLU A 253 12.25 15.04 2.77
N VAL A 254 11.79 14.88 1.53
CA VAL A 254 12.66 14.78 0.35
C VAL A 254 12.50 16.04 -0.50
N PRO A 255 13.47 16.99 -0.45
CA PRO A 255 13.40 18.20 -1.26
C PRO A 255 13.33 17.87 -2.76
N GLY A 256 12.50 18.59 -3.50
CA GLY A 256 12.32 18.46 -4.95
C GLY A 256 11.58 17.20 -5.39
N ALA A 257 11.14 16.34 -4.48
CA ALA A 257 10.38 15.14 -4.84
C ALA A 257 8.89 15.43 -4.89
N HIS A 258 8.24 14.98 -5.95
CA HIS A 258 6.81 14.94 -6.16
C HIS A 258 6.22 13.58 -5.77
N HIS A 259 4.89 13.44 -5.86
CA HIS A 259 4.20 12.21 -5.45
C HIS A 259 4.66 10.96 -6.22
N ASN A 260 4.80 11.09 -7.53
CA ASN A 260 5.03 9.94 -8.42
C ASN A 260 6.50 9.70 -8.75
N ASP A 261 7.41 10.62 -8.46
CA ASP A 261 8.83 10.49 -8.77
C ASP A 261 9.71 10.12 -7.57
N ILE A 262 9.17 10.21 -6.36
CA ILE A 262 9.90 9.95 -5.11
C ILE A 262 10.63 8.59 -5.13
N LEU A 263 9.98 7.53 -5.64
CA LEU A 263 10.55 6.20 -5.70
C LEU A 263 11.80 6.15 -6.60
N ALA A 264 11.73 6.77 -7.76
CA ALA A 264 12.86 6.83 -8.70
C ALA A 264 13.97 7.77 -8.17
N LEU A 265 13.58 8.94 -7.66
CA LEU A 265 14.52 9.97 -7.21
C LEU A 265 15.41 9.52 -6.06
N ILE A 266 14.86 8.75 -5.11
CA ILE A 266 15.58 8.34 -3.90
C ILE A 266 15.69 6.81 -3.74
N SER A 267 15.61 6.04 -4.83
CA SER A 267 15.64 4.56 -4.79
C SER A 267 16.78 4.01 -3.92
N GLY A 268 17.99 4.54 -4.04
CA GLY A 268 19.14 4.14 -3.22
C GLY A 268 18.95 4.43 -1.72
N ARG A 269 18.35 5.58 -1.36
CA ARG A 269 18.05 5.91 0.05
C ARG A 269 16.97 4.99 0.62
N ILE A 270 15.97 4.64 -0.19
CA ILE A 270 14.93 3.65 0.18
C ILE A 270 15.60 2.30 0.45
N GLY A 271 16.44 1.81 -0.46
CA GLY A 271 17.18 0.56 -0.28
C GLY A 271 18.06 0.56 0.98
N SER A 272 18.74 1.68 1.28
CA SER A 272 19.53 1.85 2.51
C SER A 272 18.66 1.79 3.76
N ALA A 273 17.49 2.44 3.76
CA ALA A 273 16.54 2.38 4.86
C ALA A 273 15.97 0.96 5.04
N MET A 274 15.63 0.28 3.94
CA MET A 274 15.19 -1.11 3.97
C MET A 274 16.25 -2.02 4.62
N THR A 275 17.53 -1.85 4.27
CA THR A 275 18.63 -2.61 4.87
C THR A 275 18.80 -2.27 6.35
N ALA A 276 18.69 -1.00 6.73
CA ALA A 276 18.81 -0.59 8.13
C ALA A 276 17.72 -1.18 9.01
N VAL A 277 16.43 -1.11 8.59
CA VAL A 277 15.33 -1.67 9.36
C VAL A 277 15.34 -3.20 9.37
N ALA A 278 15.76 -3.86 8.28
CA ALA A 278 15.90 -5.31 8.23
C ALA A 278 17.09 -5.81 9.08
N GLY A 279 18.18 -5.06 9.16
CA GLY A 279 19.36 -5.40 9.96
C GLY A 279 19.09 -5.44 11.46
N THR A 280 18.11 -4.70 11.94
CA THR A 280 17.66 -4.75 13.35
C THR A 280 16.86 -6.02 13.68
N ALA A 281 16.38 -6.75 12.67
CA ALA A 281 15.63 -7.99 12.83
C ALA A 281 16.54 -9.21 13.02
N LEU A 282 17.81 -9.10 12.66
CA LEU A 282 18.78 -10.22 12.64
C LEU A 282 19.74 -10.22 13.84
N GLN A 283 19.59 -9.27 14.77
CA GLN A 283 20.25 -9.20 16.06
C GLN A 283 19.32 -9.67 17.18
#